data_80fcdcfc1212788368896de92311a113
#
_entry.id   80fcdcfc1212788368896de92311a113
#
_cell.length_a   1.000
_cell.length_b   1.000
_cell.length_c   1.000
_cell.angle_alpha   90.00
_cell.angle_beta   90.00
_cell.angle_gamma   90.00
#
_symmetry.space_group_name_H-M   'P 1'
#
loop_
_entity.id
_entity.type
_entity.pdbx_description
1 polymer ?
#
loop_
_entity_poly.entity_id
_entity_poly.type
_entity_poly.pdbx_seq_one_letter_code
_entity_poly.pdbx_strand_id
1 'polypeptide(L)'
;MNRTQQSHLNVAAMSHAGMTGKNNEDRYTISSYTGVDDKPVLFAVISDGIGGHRAGEVAAELTVNYILQNIADSDGKRPLEIMETAIHNASQAIASRSASQADQYGMGATCACLWVEGDKFYTAYIGDSRIYLIRDGKIQRLTVDHTWVQEAIEKGIITPDQARDHPNVHIIRRHLGSVELPEVDFRLKLTLEDDDEQAMRNQGANLKPGDVILLCSDGLTDMIWDDEILRLVTTRNALKSAAEDLVDRANERGGHDNITVVLVGVPKEKTAAPPKKGFLKNLLGE
;
A
#
# COMPACT_ATOMS: atom_id res chain seq x y z
N MET A 1 -2.18 16.34 13.01
CA MET A 1 -0.79 15.92 13.34
C MET A 1 0.24 16.90 12.79
N ASN A 2 1.45 16.95 13.35
CA ASN A 2 2.53 17.81 12.86
C ASN A 2 3.34 17.07 11.78
N ARG A 3 3.37 17.61 10.54
CA ARG A 3 4.14 17.02 9.44
C ARG A 3 5.64 17.14 9.71
N THR A 4 6.40 16.07 9.41
CA THR A 4 7.87 16.04 9.54
C THR A 4 8.51 15.79 8.18
N GLN A 5 9.78 16.22 8.02
CA GLN A 5 10.53 15.99 6.79
C GLN A 5 11.25 14.62 6.77
N GLN A 6 11.43 14.00 7.92
CA GLN A 6 12.14 12.73 8.05
C GLN A 6 11.19 11.64 8.53
N SER A 7 11.25 10.51 7.85
CA SER A 7 10.58 9.27 8.27
C SER A 7 11.48 8.48 9.21
N HIS A 8 10.88 7.78 10.17
CA HIS A 8 11.57 6.78 11.00
C HIS A 8 11.79 5.45 10.25
N LEU A 9 11.17 5.28 9.08
CA LEU A 9 11.28 4.12 8.22
C LEU A 9 11.96 4.49 6.90
N ASN A 10 12.58 3.52 6.25
CA ASN A 10 13.09 3.67 4.90
C ASN A 10 11.94 3.59 3.91
N VAL A 11 11.88 4.49 2.93
CA VAL A 11 10.81 4.50 1.94
C VAL A 11 11.37 4.62 0.53
N ALA A 12 10.72 3.96 -0.41
CA ALA A 12 10.96 4.14 -1.84
C ALA A 12 9.63 3.99 -2.58
N ALA A 13 9.46 4.71 -3.67
CA ALA A 13 8.30 4.57 -4.51
C ALA A 13 8.67 4.78 -5.98
N MET A 14 7.93 4.13 -6.86
CA MET A 14 8.00 4.31 -8.30
C MET A 14 6.62 4.14 -8.91
N SER A 15 6.32 4.98 -9.90
CA SER A 15 5.09 4.88 -10.69
C SER A 15 5.42 5.05 -12.16
N HIS A 16 4.82 4.23 -13.03
CA HIS A 16 5.04 4.21 -14.45
C HIS A 16 3.72 3.98 -15.21
N ALA A 17 3.55 4.64 -16.35
CA ALA A 17 2.33 4.55 -17.15
C ALA A 17 2.14 3.19 -17.87
N GLY A 18 3.05 2.24 -17.65
CA GLY A 18 3.08 1.00 -18.43
C GLY A 18 3.62 1.21 -19.84
N MET A 19 3.37 0.25 -20.73
CA MET A 19 3.89 0.22 -22.11
C MET A 19 2.82 0.44 -23.17
N THR A 20 1.55 0.67 -22.77
CA THR A 20 0.42 0.80 -23.71
C THR A 20 0.23 2.19 -24.29
N GLY A 21 0.99 3.19 -23.82
CA GLY A 21 0.85 4.58 -24.25
C GLY A 21 -0.35 5.32 -23.63
N LYS A 22 -1.03 4.74 -22.65
CA LYS A 22 -2.08 5.39 -21.85
C LYS A 22 -1.49 6.42 -20.87
N ASN A 23 -2.32 7.33 -20.39
CA ASN A 23 -1.95 8.17 -19.25
C ASN A 23 -1.72 7.30 -18.00
N ASN A 24 -0.90 7.81 -17.09
CA ASN A 24 -0.80 7.22 -15.77
C ASN A 24 -1.94 7.74 -14.89
N GLU A 25 -2.89 6.87 -14.56
CA GLU A 25 -4.05 7.15 -13.72
C GLU A 25 -3.81 6.73 -12.26
N ASP A 26 -2.67 6.08 -11.98
CA ASP A 26 -2.24 5.79 -10.60
C ASP A 26 -1.74 7.04 -9.89
N ARG A 27 -2.04 7.16 -8.59
CA ARG A 27 -1.46 8.16 -7.69
C ARG A 27 -1.03 7.52 -6.38
N TYR A 28 0.00 8.09 -5.77
CA TYR A 28 0.43 7.71 -4.44
C TYR A 28 0.92 8.91 -3.65
N THR A 29 0.93 8.78 -2.34
CA THR A 29 1.63 9.73 -1.46
C THR A 29 2.20 9.04 -0.24
N ILE A 30 3.30 9.59 0.27
CA ILE A 30 3.94 9.16 1.51
C ILE A 30 4.18 10.40 2.35
N SER A 31 3.79 10.36 3.60
CA SER A 31 3.95 11.49 4.51
C SER A 31 4.32 11.01 5.90
N SER A 32 5.15 11.81 6.58
CA SER A 32 5.58 11.55 7.94
C SER A 32 5.08 12.63 8.88
N TYR A 33 4.73 12.23 10.09
CA TYR A 33 4.18 13.11 11.11
C TYR A 33 4.75 12.76 12.48
N THR A 34 4.62 13.71 13.40
CA THR A 34 4.66 13.45 14.84
C THR A 34 3.21 13.31 15.30
N GLY A 35 2.87 12.15 15.83
CA GLY A 35 1.56 11.82 16.37
C GLY A 35 1.45 12.13 17.86
N VAL A 36 0.58 11.37 18.55
CA VAL A 36 0.36 11.48 20.01
C VAL A 36 1.62 11.02 20.75
N ASP A 37 1.93 11.68 21.85
CA ASP A 37 3.09 11.37 22.70
C ASP A 37 4.43 11.39 21.93
N ASP A 38 4.54 12.30 20.97
CA ASP A 38 5.73 12.46 20.09
C ASP A 38 6.13 11.20 19.30
N LYS A 39 5.21 10.24 19.16
CA LYS A 39 5.47 9.04 18.37
C LYS A 39 5.59 9.37 16.88
N PRO A 40 6.58 8.81 16.19
CA PRO A 40 6.69 8.99 14.76
C PRO A 40 5.58 8.22 14.05
N VAL A 41 4.94 8.88 13.08
CA VAL A 41 3.91 8.29 12.21
C VAL A 41 4.37 8.39 10.76
N LEU A 42 4.29 7.28 10.03
CA LEU A 42 4.37 7.25 8.58
C LEU A 42 3.00 6.86 8.04
N PHE A 43 2.52 7.62 7.07
CA PHE A 43 1.32 7.30 6.30
C PHE A 43 1.67 7.17 4.82
N ALA A 44 1.19 6.10 4.18
CA ALA A 44 1.31 5.89 2.76
C ALA A 44 -0.03 5.47 2.17
N VAL A 45 -0.35 5.93 0.97
CA VAL A 45 -1.52 5.51 0.22
C VAL A 45 -1.17 5.42 -1.26
N ILE A 46 -1.71 4.40 -1.92
CA ILE A 46 -1.81 4.30 -3.37
C ILE A 46 -3.26 4.31 -3.78
N SER A 47 -3.53 4.78 -5.00
CA SER A 47 -4.86 4.81 -5.61
C SER A 47 -4.70 4.59 -7.10
N ASP A 48 -5.44 3.62 -7.63
CA ASP A 48 -5.59 3.32 -9.04
C ASP A 48 -6.90 3.94 -9.53
N GLY A 49 -6.83 4.71 -10.58
CA GLY A 49 -7.95 5.48 -11.10
C GLY A 49 -8.78 4.72 -12.11
N ILE A 50 -10.08 4.58 -11.83
CA ILE A 50 -11.05 3.90 -12.67
C ILE A 50 -11.82 4.93 -13.50
N GLY A 51 -11.75 4.84 -14.83
CA GLY A 51 -12.54 5.70 -15.71
C GLY A 51 -11.98 5.78 -17.11
N GLY A 52 -12.83 6.23 -18.07
CA GLY A 52 -12.39 6.50 -19.43
C GLY A 52 -11.63 7.82 -19.54
N HIS A 53 -10.62 7.89 -20.42
CA HIS A 53 -9.82 9.09 -20.73
C HIS A 53 -9.03 9.60 -19.51
N ARG A 54 -9.33 10.82 -19.03
CA ARG A 54 -8.66 11.44 -17.87
C ARG A 54 -9.44 11.32 -16.57
N ALA A 55 -10.56 10.63 -16.57
CA ALA A 55 -11.45 10.57 -15.41
C ALA A 55 -10.83 9.76 -14.27
N GLY A 56 -10.15 8.65 -14.57
CA GLY A 56 -9.41 7.86 -13.58
C GLY A 56 -8.29 8.65 -12.91
N GLU A 57 -7.49 9.38 -13.68
CA GLU A 57 -6.44 10.27 -13.15
C GLU A 57 -6.99 11.26 -12.12
N VAL A 58 -8.13 11.90 -12.42
CA VAL A 58 -8.78 12.85 -11.51
C VAL A 58 -9.31 12.16 -10.25
N ALA A 59 -9.89 10.96 -10.40
CA ALA A 59 -10.39 10.20 -9.26
C ALA A 59 -9.27 9.78 -8.30
N ALA A 60 -8.16 9.25 -8.83
CA ALA A 60 -7.00 8.88 -8.04
C ALA A 60 -6.34 10.09 -7.36
N GLU A 61 -6.25 11.24 -8.06
CA GLU A 61 -5.73 12.48 -7.48
C GLU A 61 -6.61 13.00 -6.34
N LEU A 62 -7.94 13.00 -6.51
CA LEU A 62 -8.87 13.34 -5.45
C LEU A 62 -8.72 12.40 -4.26
N THR A 63 -8.59 11.09 -4.51
CA THR A 63 -8.39 10.08 -3.46
C THR A 63 -7.20 10.43 -2.59
N VAL A 64 -6.01 10.54 -3.17
CA VAL A 64 -4.78 10.75 -2.38
C VAL A 64 -4.78 12.11 -1.68
N ASN A 65 -5.32 13.17 -2.31
CA ASN A 65 -5.35 14.51 -1.75
C ASN A 65 -6.31 14.61 -0.56
N TYR A 66 -7.56 14.12 -0.69
CA TYR A 66 -8.53 14.13 0.41
C TYR A 66 -8.08 13.26 1.57
N ILE A 67 -7.57 12.06 1.30
CA ILE A 67 -7.06 11.17 2.34
C ILE A 67 -5.91 11.87 3.07
N LEU A 68 -4.90 12.38 2.35
CA LEU A 68 -3.73 13.04 2.95
C LEU A 68 -4.12 14.23 3.82
N GLN A 69 -5.07 15.07 3.35
CA GLN A 69 -5.53 16.23 4.12
C GLN A 69 -6.21 15.80 5.42
N ASN A 70 -7.14 14.83 5.36
CA ASN A 70 -7.83 14.33 6.55
C ASN A 70 -6.85 13.71 7.56
N ILE A 71 -5.85 12.97 7.09
CA ILE A 71 -4.79 12.41 7.94
C ILE A 71 -3.99 13.54 8.61
N ALA A 72 -3.58 14.56 7.86
CA ALA A 72 -2.80 15.69 8.39
C ALA A 72 -3.58 16.48 9.44
N ASP A 73 -4.87 16.71 9.22
CA ASP A 73 -5.75 17.49 10.09
C ASP A 73 -6.23 16.69 11.33
N SER A 74 -5.98 15.38 11.38
CA SER A 74 -6.40 14.53 12.47
C SER A 74 -5.54 14.70 13.73
N ASP A 75 -6.05 14.18 14.86
CA ASP A 75 -5.30 14.09 16.13
C ASP A 75 -4.37 12.88 16.23
N GLY A 76 -4.46 11.92 15.28
CA GLY A 76 -3.63 10.71 15.22
C GLY A 76 -3.96 9.62 16.25
N LYS A 77 -5.04 9.74 17.04
CA LYS A 77 -5.30 8.82 18.15
C LYS A 77 -5.94 7.50 17.76
N ARG A 78 -6.74 7.50 16.71
CA ARG A 78 -7.54 6.35 16.29
C ARG A 78 -7.34 6.08 14.79
N PRO A 79 -6.22 5.42 14.42
CA PRO A 79 -5.82 5.26 13.02
C PRO A 79 -6.92 4.72 12.11
N LEU A 80 -7.67 3.69 12.53
CA LEU A 80 -8.72 3.07 11.71
C LEU A 80 -9.88 4.02 11.44
N GLU A 81 -10.41 4.68 12.47
CA GLU A 81 -11.51 5.64 12.32
C GLU A 81 -11.11 6.87 11.50
N ILE A 82 -9.85 7.31 11.66
CA ILE A 82 -9.30 8.42 10.88
C ILE A 82 -9.19 8.02 9.41
N MET A 83 -8.66 6.83 9.09
CA MET A 83 -8.57 6.32 7.72
C MET A 83 -9.96 6.10 7.10
N GLU A 84 -10.91 5.54 7.83
CA GLU A 84 -12.29 5.36 7.37
C GLU A 84 -12.92 6.69 6.98
N THR A 85 -12.87 7.68 7.87
CA THR A 85 -13.39 9.03 7.61
C THR A 85 -12.71 9.65 6.39
N ALA A 86 -11.39 9.52 6.27
CA ALA A 86 -10.62 10.06 5.16
C ALA A 86 -11.02 9.41 3.82
N ILE A 87 -11.20 8.10 3.78
CA ILE A 87 -11.62 7.33 2.60
C ILE A 87 -13.05 7.71 2.20
N HIS A 88 -13.96 7.81 3.16
CA HIS A 88 -15.34 8.24 2.90
C HIS A 88 -15.42 9.65 2.34
N ASN A 89 -14.66 10.60 2.90
CA ASN A 89 -14.59 11.97 2.38
C ASN A 89 -14.02 12.01 0.94
N ALA A 90 -13.02 11.21 0.64
CA ALA A 90 -12.50 11.06 -0.71
C ALA A 90 -13.55 10.49 -1.67
N SER A 91 -14.27 9.44 -1.25
CA SER A 91 -15.33 8.83 -2.06
C SER A 91 -16.45 9.82 -2.37
N GLN A 92 -16.90 10.61 -1.38
CA GLN A 92 -17.91 11.65 -1.58
C GLN A 92 -17.45 12.75 -2.55
N ALA A 93 -16.17 13.14 -2.45
CA ALA A 93 -15.60 14.13 -3.36
C ALA A 93 -15.58 13.64 -4.81
N ILE A 94 -15.22 12.39 -5.04
CA ILE A 94 -15.23 11.74 -6.34
C ILE A 94 -16.68 11.65 -6.88
N ALA A 95 -17.62 11.15 -6.08
CA ALA A 95 -19.04 11.04 -6.46
C ALA A 95 -19.64 12.40 -6.84
N SER A 96 -19.37 13.43 -6.02
CA SER A 96 -19.83 14.81 -6.28
C SER A 96 -19.24 15.38 -7.57
N ARG A 97 -17.95 15.13 -7.81
CA ARG A 97 -17.27 15.58 -9.02
C ARG A 97 -17.81 14.85 -10.26
N SER A 98 -17.97 13.53 -10.17
CA SER A 98 -18.55 12.69 -11.22
C SER A 98 -19.97 13.15 -11.61
N ALA A 99 -20.80 13.48 -10.64
CA ALA A 99 -22.17 13.96 -10.88
C ALA A 99 -22.24 15.37 -11.50
N SER A 100 -21.22 16.22 -11.27
CA SER A 100 -21.19 17.62 -11.73
C SER A 100 -20.49 17.83 -13.08
N GLN A 101 -19.70 16.84 -13.56
CA GLN A 101 -18.90 16.94 -14.78
C GLN A 101 -19.19 15.77 -15.71
N ALA A 102 -19.82 16.03 -16.84
CA ALA A 102 -20.25 14.98 -17.78
C ALA A 102 -19.09 14.15 -18.35
N ASP A 103 -17.92 14.77 -18.56
CA ASP A 103 -16.70 14.13 -19.05
C ASP A 103 -15.99 13.27 -17.99
N GLN A 104 -16.43 13.34 -16.74
CA GLN A 104 -15.92 12.56 -15.59
C GLN A 104 -16.99 11.66 -14.97
N TYR A 105 -18.13 11.50 -15.67
CA TYR A 105 -19.22 10.65 -15.19
C TYR A 105 -18.77 9.20 -15.06
N GLY A 106 -19.08 8.59 -13.90
CA GLY A 106 -18.74 7.20 -13.60
C GLY A 106 -17.28 6.97 -13.22
N MET A 107 -16.49 8.03 -12.99
CA MET A 107 -15.13 7.85 -12.47
C MET A 107 -15.13 7.29 -11.05
N GLY A 108 -14.13 6.51 -10.75
CA GLY A 108 -13.89 5.91 -9.45
C GLY A 108 -12.40 5.71 -9.19
N ALA A 109 -12.08 5.17 -8.05
CA ALA A 109 -10.71 4.80 -7.74
C ALA A 109 -10.65 3.67 -6.70
N THR A 110 -9.53 2.96 -6.66
CA THR A 110 -9.13 2.12 -5.53
C THR A 110 -8.45 2.97 -4.46
N CYS A 111 -8.24 2.41 -3.28
CA CYS A 111 -7.22 2.90 -2.34
C CYS A 111 -6.66 1.76 -1.50
N ALA A 112 -5.35 1.81 -1.23
CA ALA A 112 -4.70 0.99 -0.23
C ALA A 112 -3.85 1.89 0.67
N CYS A 113 -4.24 1.96 1.96
CA CYS A 113 -3.66 2.84 2.97
C CYS A 113 -2.86 2.04 3.97
N LEU A 114 -1.68 2.54 4.30
CA LEU A 114 -0.81 2.06 5.37
C LEU A 114 -0.55 3.20 6.36
N TRP A 115 -0.82 2.94 7.63
CA TRP A 115 -0.46 3.80 8.75
C TRP A 115 0.53 3.06 9.66
N VAL A 116 1.68 3.63 9.92
CA VAL A 116 2.66 3.07 10.87
C VAL A 116 2.91 4.08 11.97
N GLU A 117 2.61 3.72 13.21
CA GLU A 117 2.90 4.49 14.43
C GLU A 117 3.93 3.76 15.27
N GLY A 118 5.17 4.29 15.32
CA GLY A 118 6.28 3.56 15.92
C GLY A 118 6.55 2.25 15.23
N ASP A 119 6.29 1.14 15.89
CA ASP A 119 6.40 -0.22 15.35
C ASP A 119 5.05 -0.87 15.01
N LYS A 120 3.94 -0.22 15.33
CA LYS A 120 2.59 -0.73 15.01
C LYS A 120 2.12 -0.27 13.65
N PHE A 121 1.47 -1.17 12.90
CA PHE A 121 0.90 -0.80 11.62
C PHE A 121 -0.57 -1.16 11.49
N TYR A 122 -1.26 -0.38 10.68
CA TYR A 122 -2.68 -0.47 10.38
C TYR A 122 -2.89 -0.33 8.89
N THR A 123 -3.91 -1.01 8.37
CA THR A 123 -4.29 -0.94 6.95
C THR A 123 -5.76 -0.66 6.79
N ALA A 124 -6.12 0.07 5.72
CA ALA A 124 -7.49 0.28 5.28
C ALA A 124 -7.49 0.33 3.76
N TYR A 125 -8.43 -0.35 3.10
CA TYR A 125 -8.40 -0.42 1.66
C TYR A 125 -9.78 -0.61 1.03
N ILE A 126 -9.87 -0.24 -0.26
CA ILE A 126 -11.01 -0.47 -1.15
C ILE A 126 -10.46 -0.72 -2.56
N GLY A 127 -10.94 -1.77 -3.22
CA GLY A 127 -10.51 -2.16 -4.56
C GLY A 127 -9.57 -3.36 -4.55
N ASP A 128 -8.68 -3.43 -5.51
CA ASP A 128 -7.76 -4.54 -5.77
C ASP A 128 -6.29 -4.12 -5.79
N SER A 129 -6.00 -2.86 -5.45
CA SER A 129 -4.66 -2.46 -5.04
C SER A 129 -4.27 -3.22 -3.76
N ARG A 130 -3.06 -3.78 -3.74
CA ARG A 130 -2.66 -4.74 -2.71
C ARG A 130 -1.62 -4.19 -1.74
N ILE A 131 -1.63 -4.74 -0.53
CA ILE A 131 -0.59 -4.55 0.48
C ILE A 131 -0.01 -5.92 0.83
N TYR A 132 1.32 -6.00 0.85
CA TYR A 132 2.08 -7.20 1.21
C TYR A 132 3.02 -6.92 2.37
N LEU A 133 3.24 -7.92 3.21
CA LEU A 133 4.32 -7.98 4.20
C LEU A 133 5.39 -8.97 3.73
N ILE A 134 6.62 -8.51 3.63
CA ILE A 134 7.79 -9.32 3.37
C ILE A 134 8.58 -9.40 4.68
N ARG A 135 8.61 -10.61 5.26
CA ARG A 135 9.20 -10.90 6.57
C ARG A 135 9.86 -12.28 6.55
N ASP A 136 11.07 -12.39 7.07
CA ASP A 136 11.78 -13.68 7.26
C ASP A 136 11.86 -14.50 5.96
N GLY A 137 12.07 -13.84 4.80
CA GLY A 137 12.17 -14.51 3.50
C GLY A 137 10.84 -15.04 2.96
N LYS A 138 9.72 -14.59 3.49
CA LYS A 138 8.36 -14.90 3.02
C LYS A 138 7.63 -13.64 2.61
N ILE A 139 6.70 -13.80 1.68
CA ILE A 139 5.74 -12.76 1.30
C ILE A 139 4.34 -13.19 1.71
N GLN A 140 3.60 -12.28 2.29
CA GLN A 140 2.20 -12.47 2.69
C GLN A 140 1.37 -11.30 2.17
N ARG A 141 0.35 -11.60 1.36
CA ARG A 141 -0.66 -10.62 0.97
C ARG A 141 -1.55 -10.32 2.18
N LEU A 142 -1.62 -9.05 2.58
CA LEU A 142 -2.37 -8.59 3.74
C LEU A 142 -3.82 -8.23 3.40
N THR A 143 -4.09 -7.86 2.14
CA THR A 143 -5.41 -7.42 1.63
C THR A 143 -6.18 -8.52 0.94
N VAL A 144 -7.49 -8.35 0.83
CA VAL A 144 -8.40 -9.20 0.04
C VAL A 144 -8.98 -8.34 -1.08
N ASP A 145 -8.83 -8.76 -2.33
CA ASP A 145 -9.26 -7.97 -3.47
C ASP A 145 -10.80 -7.85 -3.53
N HIS A 146 -11.30 -6.68 -3.85
CA HIS A 146 -12.73 -6.45 -4.06
C HIS A 146 -13.08 -6.62 -5.54
N THR A 147 -12.86 -7.81 -6.08
CA THR A 147 -13.12 -8.16 -7.48
C THR A 147 -14.15 -9.28 -7.60
N TRP A 148 -14.73 -9.40 -8.79
CA TRP A 148 -15.65 -10.49 -9.09
C TRP A 148 -14.98 -11.88 -8.92
N VAL A 149 -13.73 -12.02 -9.32
CA VAL A 149 -13.01 -13.30 -9.22
C VAL A 149 -12.76 -13.68 -7.75
N GLN A 150 -12.45 -12.72 -6.88
CA GLN A 150 -12.27 -12.97 -5.46
C GLN A 150 -13.58 -13.44 -4.81
N GLU A 151 -14.70 -12.76 -5.09
CA GLU A 151 -16.02 -13.20 -4.62
C GLU A 151 -16.40 -14.61 -5.13
N ALA A 152 -16.03 -14.91 -6.38
CA ALA A 152 -16.29 -16.22 -6.97
C ALA A 152 -15.45 -17.33 -6.31
N ILE A 153 -14.21 -17.04 -5.90
CA ILE A 153 -13.36 -17.96 -5.12
C ILE A 153 -14.00 -18.20 -3.74
N GLU A 154 -14.36 -17.14 -3.02
CA GLU A 154 -14.98 -17.24 -1.68
C GLU A 154 -16.29 -18.03 -1.69
N LYS A 155 -17.07 -17.94 -2.77
CA LYS A 155 -18.29 -18.71 -2.98
C LYS A 155 -18.04 -20.12 -3.54
N GLY A 156 -16.80 -20.52 -3.80
CA GLY A 156 -16.45 -21.82 -4.37
C GLY A 156 -16.92 -22.02 -5.83
N ILE A 157 -17.16 -20.91 -6.56
CA ILE A 157 -17.59 -20.93 -7.98
C ILE A 157 -16.40 -21.22 -8.89
N ILE A 158 -15.23 -20.67 -8.58
CA ILE A 158 -13.97 -20.90 -9.28
C ILE A 158 -12.85 -21.20 -8.28
N THR A 159 -11.78 -21.87 -8.73
CA THR A 159 -10.57 -22.07 -7.93
C THR A 159 -9.63 -20.86 -8.07
N PRO A 160 -8.67 -20.66 -7.12
CA PRO A 160 -7.64 -19.62 -7.25
C PRO A 160 -6.85 -19.71 -8.56
N ASP A 161 -6.56 -20.92 -9.05
CA ASP A 161 -5.84 -21.14 -10.32
C ASP A 161 -6.64 -20.68 -11.55
N GLN A 162 -7.97 -20.68 -11.46
CA GLN A 162 -8.84 -20.24 -12.54
C GLN A 162 -9.06 -18.72 -12.56
N ALA A 163 -8.68 -18.03 -11.48
CA ALA A 163 -8.98 -16.61 -11.31
C ALA A 163 -8.12 -15.71 -12.21
N ARG A 164 -6.81 -16.01 -12.34
CA ARG A 164 -5.85 -15.12 -13.00
C ARG A 164 -6.16 -14.85 -14.46
N ASP A 165 -6.52 -15.90 -15.22
CA ASP A 165 -6.84 -15.79 -16.63
C ASP A 165 -8.36 -15.70 -16.89
N HIS A 166 -9.14 -15.40 -15.83
CA HIS A 166 -10.58 -15.33 -15.96
C HIS A 166 -11.01 -14.06 -16.71
N PRO A 167 -11.99 -14.11 -17.64
CA PRO A 167 -12.44 -12.91 -18.38
C PRO A 167 -12.90 -11.74 -17.50
N ASN A 168 -13.32 -12.02 -16.27
CA ASN A 168 -13.81 -11.05 -15.30
C ASN A 168 -12.76 -10.65 -14.25
N VAL A 169 -11.47 -10.92 -14.47
CA VAL A 169 -10.40 -10.66 -13.48
C VAL A 169 -10.32 -9.18 -13.08
N HIS A 170 -10.54 -8.27 -14.03
CA HIS A 170 -10.50 -6.82 -13.80
C HIS A 170 -11.86 -6.20 -13.40
N ILE A 171 -12.88 -7.01 -13.07
CA ILE A 171 -14.18 -6.47 -12.64
C ILE A 171 -14.11 -6.12 -11.15
N ILE A 172 -13.89 -4.84 -10.87
CA ILE A 172 -13.89 -4.31 -9.51
C ILE A 172 -15.33 -4.20 -9.00
N ARG A 173 -15.59 -4.72 -7.79
CA ARG A 173 -16.92 -4.77 -7.16
C ARG A 173 -17.11 -3.68 -6.11
N ARG A 174 -16.01 -3.12 -5.59
CA ARG A 174 -16.04 -2.08 -4.57
C ARG A 174 -14.95 -1.05 -4.88
N HIS A 175 -15.35 0.22 -5.05
CA HIS A 175 -14.45 1.33 -5.38
C HIS A 175 -14.95 2.64 -4.76
N LEU A 176 -14.09 3.63 -4.66
CA LEU A 176 -14.45 5.00 -4.30
C LEU A 176 -15.19 5.68 -5.46
N GLY A 177 -16.06 6.65 -5.13
CA GLY A 177 -16.83 7.40 -6.11
C GLY A 177 -18.22 6.83 -6.41
N SER A 178 -18.60 5.72 -5.75
CA SER A 178 -19.96 5.19 -5.80
C SER A 178 -20.95 6.15 -5.13
N VAL A 179 -22.21 6.12 -5.57
CA VAL A 179 -23.31 6.92 -4.96
C VAL A 179 -23.49 6.57 -3.48
N GLU A 180 -23.47 5.29 -3.17
CA GLU A 180 -23.45 4.81 -1.79
C GLU A 180 -22.00 4.76 -1.30
N LEU A 181 -21.79 5.13 -0.03
CA LEU A 181 -20.46 5.05 0.57
C LEU A 181 -19.99 3.59 0.58
N PRO A 182 -18.82 3.31 0.04
CA PRO A 182 -18.28 1.96 0.06
C PRO A 182 -17.85 1.58 1.49
N GLU A 183 -18.10 0.33 1.86
CA GLU A 183 -17.57 -0.23 3.11
C GLU A 183 -16.04 -0.33 3.01
N VAL A 184 -15.34 0.30 3.97
CA VAL A 184 -13.86 0.23 4.06
C VAL A 184 -13.47 -1.12 4.65
N ASP A 185 -12.54 -1.80 4.01
CA ASP A 185 -12.03 -3.07 4.49
C ASP A 185 -10.80 -2.86 5.39
N PHE A 186 -10.87 -3.46 6.58
CA PHE A 186 -9.82 -3.45 7.59
C PHE A 186 -9.24 -4.84 7.86
N ARG A 187 -9.57 -5.84 7.05
CA ARG A 187 -8.98 -7.17 7.22
C ARG A 187 -7.48 -7.11 6.95
N LEU A 188 -6.68 -7.47 7.96
CA LEU A 188 -5.23 -7.53 7.91
C LEU A 188 -4.80 -9.00 8.04
N LYS A 189 -4.66 -9.71 6.91
CA LYS A 189 -4.33 -11.13 6.86
C LYS A 189 -2.82 -11.34 7.04
N LEU A 190 -2.41 -11.72 8.25
CA LEU A 190 -1.01 -12.02 8.56
C LEU A 190 -0.62 -13.45 8.18
N THR A 191 -1.61 -14.33 8.05
CA THR A 191 -1.44 -15.72 7.57
C THR A 191 -2.56 -16.08 6.60
N LEU A 192 -2.38 -17.18 5.86
CA LEU A 192 -3.41 -17.69 4.95
C LEU A 192 -4.61 -18.27 5.71
N GLU A 193 -4.38 -18.73 6.94
CA GLU A 193 -5.39 -19.36 7.80
C GLU A 193 -6.25 -18.33 8.56
N ASP A 194 -5.89 -17.05 8.56
CA ASP A 194 -6.67 -16.02 9.25
C ASP A 194 -8.09 -15.95 8.65
N ASP A 195 -9.11 -16.20 9.46
CA ASP A 195 -10.47 -15.84 9.10
C ASP A 195 -10.69 -14.32 9.17
N ASP A 196 -11.84 -13.83 8.78
CA ASP A 196 -12.12 -12.40 8.73
C ASP A 196 -12.11 -11.75 10.12
N GLU A 197 -12.56 -12.46 11.16
CA GLU A 197 -12.54 -11.97 12.53
C GLU A 197 -11.10 -11.85 13.07
N GLN A 198 -10.25 -12.84 12.79
CA GLN A 198 -8.84 -12.78 13.15
C GLN A 198 -8.13 -11.67 12.37
N ALA A 199 -8.40 -11.54 11.07
CA ALA A 199 -7.83 -10.49 10.24
C ALA A 199 -8.18 -9.08 10.75
N MET A 200 -9.40 -8.87 11.24
CA MET A 200 -9.79 -7.61 11.88
C MET A 200 -9.03 -7.36 13.20
N ARG A 201 -8.81 -8.41 14.00
CA ARG A 201 -8.03 -8.32 15.27
C ARG A 201 -6.54 -8.10 15.06
N ASN A 202 -6.00 -8.40 13.89
CA ASN A 202 -4.59 -8.20 13.58
C ASN A 202 -4.20 -6.72 13.40
N GLN A 203 -5.15 -5.79 13.30
CA GLN A 203 -4.86 -4.37 13.20
C GLN A 203 -4.04 -3.88 14.41
N GLY A 204 -2.99 -3.11 14.15
CA GLY A 204 -2.01 -2.71 15.16
C GLY A 204 -0.95 -3.77 15.43
N ALA A 205 -0.77 -4.74 14.54
CA ALA A 205 0.34 -5.70 14.61
C ALA A 205 1.70 -4.98 14.54
N ASN A 206 2.71 -5.63 15.14
CA ASN A 206 4.05 -5.03 15.20
C ASN A 206 4.88 -5.38 13.97
N LEU A 207 5.56 -4.38 13.44
CA LEU A 207 6.67 -4.53 12.50
C LEU A 207 7.93 -4.97 13.25
N LYS A 208 8.79 -5.70 12.55
CA LYS A 208 10.08 -6.17 13.04
C LYS A 208 11.22 -5.56 12.23
N PRO A 209 12.42 -5.40 12.82
CA PRO A 209 13.59 -4.99 12.07
C PRO A 209 13.83 -5.88 10.84
N GLY A 210 13.95 -5.24 9.68
CA GLY A 210 14.11 -5.93 8.40
C GLY A 210 12.83 -6.26 7.64
N ASP A 211 11.65 -6.02 8.20
CA ASP A 211 10.40 -6.13 7.47
C ASP A 211 10.33 -5.10 6.34
N VAL A 212 9.66 -5.48 5.26
CA VAL A 212 9.29 -4.57 4.18
C VAL A 212 7.79 -4.71 3.92
N ILE A 213 7.07 -3.59 3.92
CA ILE A 213 5.70 -3.52 3.41
C ILE A 213 5.74 -2.98 1.98
N LEU A 214 5.06 -3.67 1.07
CA LEU A 214 4.84 -3.24 -0.30
C LEU A 214 3.37 -2.90 -0.48
N LEU A 215 3.09 -1.69 -0.99
CA LEU A 215 1.79 -1.34 -1.58
C LEU A 215 1.98 -1.30 -3.09
N CYS A 216 1.04 -1.84 -3.86
CA CYS A 216 1.09 -1.80 -5.31
C CYS A 216 -0.30 -1.75 -5.96
N SER A 217 -0.40 -1.16 -7.16
CA SER A 217 -1.55 -1.31 -8.05
C SER A 217 -1.54 -2.68 -8.74
N ASP A 218 -2.64 -3.05 -9.37
CA ASP A 218 -2.82 -4.33 -10.07
C ASP A 218 -1.85 -4.49 -11.24
N GLY A 219 -1.45 -3.40 -11.91
CA GLY A 219 -0.47 -3.46 -13.00
C GLY A 219 0.88 -4.08 -12.61
N LEU A 220 1.22 -4.14 -11.31
CA LEU A 220 2.34 -4.96 -10.85
C LEU A 220 1.96 -6.44 -10.78
N THR A 221 0.88 -6.77 -10.10
CA THR A 221 0.51 -8.15 -9.74
C THR A 221 -0.10 -8.93 -10.89
N ASP A 222 -0.58 -8.27 -11.91
CA ASP A 222 -0.97 -8.88 -13.17
C ASP A 222 0.22 -9.40 -13.96
N MET A 223 1.36 -8.71 -13.84
CA MET A 223 2.59 -9.04 -14.57
C MET A 223 3.54 -9.93 -13.78
N ILE A 224 3.58 -9.81 -12.44
CA ILE A 224 4.58 -10.48 -11.61
C ILE A 224 3.89 -11.33 -10.52
N TRP A 225 4.43 -12.53 -10.25
CA TRP A 225 3.97 -13.39 -9.19
C TRP A 225 4.61 -13.04 -7.84
N ASP A 226 3.95 -13.41 -6.75
CA ASP A 226 4.38 -13.11 -5.38
C ASP A 226 5.80 -13.61 -5.07
N ASP A 227 6.18 -14.79 -5.56
CA ASP A 227 7.53 -15.35 -5.37
C ASP A 227 8.62 -14.52 -6.09
N GLU A 228 8.30 -13.96 -7.24
CA GLU A 228 9.21 -13.07 -7.96
C GLU A 228 9.28 -11.69 -7.31
N ILE A 229 8.15 -11.15 -6.81
CA ILE A 229 8.14 -9.93 -6.00
C ILE A 229 9.05 -10.11 -4.78
N LEU A 230 8.88 -11.21 -4.04
CA LEU A 230 9.73 -11.55 -2.90
C LEU A 230 11.22 -11.54 -3.28
N ARG A 231 11.58 -12.20 -4.37
CA ARG A 231 12.95 -12.28 -4.85
C ARG A 231 13.52 -10.90 -5.19
N LEU A 232 12.79 -10.07 -5.94
CA LEU A 232 13.25 -8.74 -6.35
C LEU A 232 13.45 -7.81 -5.14
N VAL A 233 12.55 -7.86 -4.16
CA VAL A 233 12.65 -7.03 -2.95
C VAL A 233 13.79 -7.50 -2.03
N THR A 234 14.01 -8.81 -1.88
CA THR A 234 14.98 -9.35 -0.91
C THR A 234 16.41 -9.39 -1.43
N THR A 235 16.63 -9.41 -2.74
CA THR A 235 17.97 -9.46 -3.34
C THR A 235 18.64 -8.10 -3.43
N ARG A 236 17.93 -7.00 -3.24
CA ARG A 236 18.48 -5.64 -3.31
C ARG A 236 18.84 -5.09 -1.94
N ASN A 237 19.95 -4.35 -1.88
CA ASN A 237 20.39 -3.67 -0.65
C ASN A 237 19.63 -2.35 -0.39
N ALA A 238 19.00 -1.78 -1.41
CA ALA A 238 18.27 -0.51 -1.35
C ALA A 238 16.85 -0.68 -1.87
N LEU A 239 15.87 -0.17 -1.13
CA LEU A 239 14.44 -0.21 -1.53
C LEU A 239 14.20 0.51 -2.86
N LYS A 240 14.97 1.57 -3.16
CA LYS A 240 14.87 2.28 -4.43
C LYS A 240 15.14 1.35 -5.61
N SER A 241 16.25 0.61 -5.57
CA SER A 241 16.58 -0.34 -6.64
C SER A 241 15.56 -1.50 -6.72
N ALA A 242 14.98 -1.91 -5.59
CA ALA A 242 13.92 -2.91 -5.60
C ALA A 242 12.64 -2.37 -6.26
N ALA A 243 12.27 -1.11 -6.00
CA ALA A 243 11.12 -0.48 -6.65
C ALA A 243 11.33 -0.32 -8.17
N GLU A 244 12.54 0.07 -8.60
CA GLU A 244 12.93 0.16 -10.01
C GLU A 244 12.82 -1.22 -10.68
N ASP A 245 13.42 -2.26 -10.10
CA ASP A 245 13.37 -3.62 -10.64
C ASP A 245 11.95 -4.18 -10.76
N LEU A 246 11.08 -3.90 -9.78
CA LEU A 246 9.67 -4.33 -9.82
C LEU A 246 8.94 -3.73 -11.02
N VAL A 247 9.06 -2.42 -11.21
CA VAL A 247 8.41 -1.69 -12.31
C VAL A 247 9.01 -2.10 -13.66
N ASP A 248 10.34 -2.18 -13.75
CA ASP A 248 11.02 -2.61 -14.98
C ASP A 248 10.61 -4.03 -15.37
N ARG A 249 10.53 -4.94 -14.41
CA ARG A 249 10.12 -6.31 -14.65
C ARG A 249 8.67 -6.42 -15.14
N ALA A 250 7.74 -5.64 -14.57
CA ALA A 250 6.36 -5.59 -15.02
C ALA A 250 6.27 -5.04 -16.46
N ASN A 251 7.04 -4.00 -16.78
CA ASN A 251 7.14 -3.44 -18.13
C ASN A 251 7.75 -4.42 -19.13
N GLU A 252 8.81 -5.16 -18.79
CA GLU A 252 9.41 -6.22 -19.60
C GLU A 252 8.40 -7.32 -19.98
N ARG A 253 7.40 -7.57 -19.13
CA ARG A 253 6.32 -8.54 -19.37
C ARG A 253 5.11 -7.97 -20.11
N GLY A 254 5.21 -6.73 -20.55
CA GLY A 254 4.19 -6.11 -21.40
C GLY A 254 3.68 -4.79 -20.85
N GLY A 255 3.70 -4.56 -19.53
CA GLY A 255 3.26 -3.31 -18.91
C GLY A 255 1.87 -2.90 -19.38
N HIS A 256 0.89 -3.80 -19.27
CA HIS A 256 -0.44 -3.62 -19.88
C HIS A 256 -1.27 -2.53 -19.19
N ASP A 257 -0.91 -2.19 -17.93
CA ASP A 257 -1.54 -1.13 -17.16
C ASP A 257 -0.51 -0.22 -16.47
N ASN A 258 -0.98 0.79 -15.77
CA ASN A 258 -0.19 1.65 -14.91
C ASN A 258 0.40 0.83 -13.75
N ILE A 259 1.64 1.06 -13.40
CA ILE A 259 2.36 0.28 -12.40
C ILE A 259 2.86 1.22 -11.32
N THR A 260 2.33 1.09 -10.12
CA THR A 260 2.75 1.89 -8.97
C THR A 260 3.15 0.98 -7.82
N VAL A 261 4.30 1.27 -7.22
CA VAL A 261 4.83 0.56 -6.05
C VAL A 261 5.30 1.55 -4.99
N VAL A 262 5.00 1.24 -3.74
CA VAL A 262 5.52 1.93 -2.55
C VAL A 262 6.10 0.89 -1.61
N LEU A 263 7.38 1.01 -1.29
CA LEU A 263 8.09 0.15 -0.37
C LEU A 263 8.38 0.90 0.94
N VAL A 264 8.00 0.31 2.07
CA VAL A 264 8.26 0.83 3.41
C VAL A 264 9.04 -0.23 4.18
N GLY A 265 10.33 0.04 4.46
CA GLY A 265 11.23 -0.90 5.11
C GLY A 265 11.60 -0.47 6.54
N VAL A 266 11.51 -1.42 7.46
CA VAL A 266 11.96 -1.23 8.84
C VAL A 266 13.49 -1.36 8.86
N PRO A 267 14.24 -0.36 9.37
CA PRO A 267 15.68 -0.45 9.49
C PRO A 267 16.08 -1.71 10.25
N LYS A 268 17.06 -2.46 9.72
CA LYS A 268 17.69 -3.54 10.48
C LYS A 268 18.40 -2.89 11.67
N GLU A 269 18.28 -3.46 12.87
CA GLU A 269 19.07 -3.02 14.01
C GLU A 269 20.54 -2.96 13.59
N LYS A 270 21.20 -1.83 13.84
CA LYS A 270 22.66 -1.79 13.69
C LYS A 270 23.20 -2.79 14.69
N THR A 271 23.76 -3.91 14.22
CA THR A 271 24.55 -4.78 15.08
C THR A 271 25.53 -3.89 15.82
N ALA A 272 25.40 -3.80 17.15
CA ALA A 272 26.29 -2.99 17.96
C ALA A 272 27.71 -3.39 17.58
N ALA A 273 28.52 -2.41 17.16
CA ALA A 273 29.92 -2.66 16.85
C ALA A 273 30.53 -3.36 18.08
N PRO A 274 31.28 -4.46 17.92
CA PRO A 274 31.90 -5.14 19.03
C PRO A 274 32.64 -4.11 19.88
N PRO A 275 32.57 -4.17 21.21
CA PRO A 275 33.21 -3.20 22.07
C PRO A 275 34.69 -3.15 21.68
N LYS A 276 35.20 -1.96 21.31
CA LYS A 276 36.62 -1.77 21.05
C LYS A 276 37.36 -2.28 22.25
N LYS A 277 38.10 -3.38 22.12
CA LYS A 277 39.00 -3.88 23.15
C LYS A 277 39.88 -2.69 23.58
N GLY A 278 39.64 -2.18 24.76
CA GLY A 278 40.45 -1.13 25.33
C GLY A 278 41.88 -1.64 25.39
N PHE A 279 42.78 -0.92 24.73
CA PHE A 279 44.20 -1.07 24.93
C PHE A 279 44.49 -0.69 26.39
N LEU A 280 44.58 -1.70 27.27
CA LEU A 280 45.20 -1.53 28.57
C LEU A 280 46.66 -1.23 28.31
N LYS A 281 47.03 0.07 28.29
CA LYS A 281 48.40 0.51 28.44
C LYS A 281 48.82 0.09 29.85
N ASN A 282 49.78 -0.86 29.89
CA ASN A 282 50.54 -1.16 31.10
C ASN A 282 51.11 0.14 31.68
N LEU A 283 50.57 0.52 32.83
CA LEU A 283 51.17 1.44 33.76
C LEU A 283 51.84 0.59 34.83
N LEU A 284 53.05 0.16 34.56
CA LEU A 284 54.06 -0.21 35.59
C LEU A 284 55.38 0.20 34.96
N GLY A 285 55.83 1.31 35.38
CA GLY A 285 57.18 1.79 35.18
C GLY A 285 57.60 2.42 36.49
N GLU A 286 58.57 1.87 37.08
CA GLU A 286 59.52 2.75 37.72
C GLU A 286 60.13 3.63 36.76
#